data_7496a08779d39039f701cc9c298397db
#
_entry.id   7496a08779d39039f701cc9c298397db
#
_cell.length_a   1.000
_cell.length_b   1.000
_cell.length_c   1.000
_cell.angle_alpha   90.00
_cell.angle_beta   90.00
_cell.angle_gamma   90.00
#
_symmetry.space_group_name_H-M   'P 1'
#
loop_
_entity.id
_entity.type
_entity.pdbx_description
1 polymer ?
#
loop_
_entity_poly.entity_id
_entity_poly.type
_entity_poly.pdbx_seq_one_letter_code
_entity_poly.pdbx_strand_id
1 'polypeptide(L)'
;AYHLAMRQKEILHLTWDQVDLDKNIIRLKGEDTKTGFKRRIPIHPRVLEMLQGLHECKVSKQVFLSNGKPIKIFSGNLKRLWDLAVKKSELGDFTFHDLRRCAINNLRLAGSDHFTIMSISGHKTTSVFKRYNVITEEELRSVRWR
;
A
#
# COMPACT_ATOMS: atom_id res chain seq x y z
N ALA A 1 -1.86 -2.70 1.42
CA ALA A 1 -1.27 -2.56 0.09
C ALA A 1 -2.24 -1.88 -0.87
N TYR A 2 -3.44 -2.43 -1.05
CA TYR A 2 -4.45 -2.00 -2.04
C TYR A 2 -4.84 -0.51 -1.96
N HIS A 3 -4.97 0.06 -0.77
CA HIS A 3 -5.36 1.47 -0.60
C HIS A 3 -4.18 2.45 -0.46
N LEU A 4 -3.03 1.98 0.02
CA LEU A 4 -1.93 2.86 0.43
C LEU A 4 -0.68 2.71 -0.46
N ALA A 5 -0.71 1.86 -1.46
CA ALA A 5 0.44 1.55 -2.31
C ALA A 5 1.72 1.17 -1.55
N MET A 6 1.62 0.72 -0.28
CA MET A 6 2.74 0.29 0.55
C MET A 6 3.28 -1.07 0.11
N ARG A 7 4.59 -1.27 0.29
CA ARG A 7 5.23 -2.57 0.08
C ARG A 7 4.87 -3.52 1.22
N GLN A 8 4.83 -4.81 0.93
CA GLN A 8 4.50 -5.85 1.90
C GLN A 8 5.31 -5.74 3.20
N LYS A 9 6.65 -5.62 3.09
CA LYS A 9 7.52 -5.47 4.27
C LYS A 9 7.23 -4.21 5.08
N GLU A 10 6.92 -3.10 4.42
CA GLU A 10 6.56 -1.84 5.09
C GLU A 10 5.26 -1.98 5.89
N ILE A 11 4.29 -2.74 5.38
CA ILE A 11 3.06 -3.04 6.11
C ILE A 11 3.35 -3.95 7.30
N LEU A 12 4.06 -5.05 7.09
CA LEU A 12 4.31 -6.03 8.15
C LEU A 12 5.12 -5.45 9.31
N HIS A 13 6.02 -4.51 9.03
CA HIS A 13 6.88 -3.87 10.03
C HIS A 13 6.37 -2.51 10.50
N LEU A 14 5.15 -2.11 10.09
CA LEU A 14 4.56 -0.83 10.49
C LEU A 14 4.43 -0.74 12.02
N THR A 15 4.86 0.39 12.56
CA THR A 15 4.81 0.69 13.99
C THR A 15 3.91 1.89 14.27
N TRP A 16 3.36 1.98 15.46
CA TRP A 16 2.43 3.04 15.84
C TRP A 16 3.06 4.43 15.85
N ASP A 17 4.37 4.56 16.09
CA ASP A 17 5.09 5.83 16.00
C ASP A 17 5.20 6.38 14.56
N GLN A 18 4.93 5.54 13.57
CA GLN A 18 4.86 5.93 12.16
C GLN A 18 3.46 6.35 11.73
N VAL A 19 2.42 6.07 12.53
CA VAL A 19 1.00 6.31 12.20
C VAL A 19 0.50 7.52 12.97
N ASP A 20 0.22 8.59 12.25
CA ASP A 20 -0.40 9.80 12.79
C ASP A 20 -1.90 9.76 12.44
N LEU A 21 -2.71 9.30 13.40
CA LEU A 21 -4.16 9.15 13.22
C LEU A 21 -4.87 10.49 13.15
N ASP A 22 -4.34 11.55 13.80
CA ASP A 22 -4.94 12.88 13.80
C ASP A 22 -4.76 13.57 12.45
N LYS A 23 -3.59 13.40 11.84
CA LYS A 23 -3.26 13.98 10.53
C LYS A 23 -3.56 13.05 9.37
N ASN A 24 -4.02 11.83 9.64
CA ASN A 24 -4.31 10.80 8.64
C ASN A 24 -3.10 10.50 7.73
N ILE A 25 -1.89 10.39 8.32
CA ILE A 25 -0.65 10.19 7.57
C ILE A 25 0.19 9.08 8.20
N ILE A 26 0.72 8.17 7.38
CA ILE A 26 1.81 7.27 7.75
C ILE A 26 3.14 7.91 7.33
N ARG A 27 4.12 7.97 8.24
CA ARG A 27 5.47 8.50 8.00
C ARG A 27 6.47 7.36 8.03
N LEU A 28 7.01 6.99 6.88
CA LEU A 28 8.08 6.02 6.78
C LEU A 28 9.43 6.76 6.78
N LYS A 29 10.34 6.31 7.64
CA LYS A 29 11.74 6.77 7.65
C LYS A 29 12.53 6.11 6.53
N GLY A 30 13.70 6.66 6.19
CA GLY A 30 14.56 6.09 5.15
C GLY A 30 14.97 4.64 5.44
N GLU A 31 15.28 4.34 6.68
CA GLU A 31 15.66 3.00 7.17
C GLU A 31 14.54 1.95 7.00
N ASP A 32 13.28 2.38 7.04
CA ASP A 32 12.11 1.51 6.89
C ASP A 32 11.80 1.17 5.42
N THR A 33 12.45 1.85 4.49
CA THR A 33 12.13 1.74 3.07
C THR A 33 13.27 1.09 2.28
N LYS A 34 12.93 0.22 1.33
CA LYS A 34 13.92 -0.39 0.41
C LYS A 34 14.74 0.66 -0.36
N THR A 35 14.21 1.85 -0.52
CA THR A 35 14.80 2.92 -1.34
C THR A 35 15.64 3.90 -0.54
N GLY A 36 15.65 3.84 0.79
CA GLY A 36 16.37 4.75 1.67
C GLY A 36 15.75 6.14 1.80
N PHE A 37 14.59 6.40 1.19
CA PHE A 37 13.94 7.71 1.24
C PHE A 37 12.78 7.75 2.22
N LYS A 38 12.73 8.83 3.01
CA LYS A 38 11.56 9.18 3.83
C LYS A 38 10.37 9.44 2.91
N ARG A 39 9.19 8.99 3.31
CA ARG A 39 7.95 9.33 2.59
C ARG A 39 6.75 9.43 3.51
N ARG A 40 5.76 10.17 3.05
CA ARG A 40 4.47 10.36 3.72
C ARG A 40 3.39 9.72 2.86
N ILE A 41 2.51 8.97 3.50
CA ILE A 41 1.43 8.23 2.81
C ILE A 41 0.12 8.68 3.45
N PRO A 42 -0.77 9.34 2.71
CA PRO A 42 -2.10 9.68 3.22
C PRO A 42 -2.87 8.39 3.50
N ILE A 43 -3.58 8.36 4.62
CA ILE A 43 -4.35 7.19 5.03
C ILE A 43 -5.73 7.25 4.37
N HIS A 44 -6.06 6.24 3.59
CA HIS A 44 -7.39 6.07 3.02
C HIS A 44 -8.44 5.90 4.13
N PRO A 45 -9.66 6.49 4.04
CA PRO A 45 -10.67 6.44 5.10
C PRO A 45 -10.96 5.05 5.67
N ARG A 46 -11.15 4.04 4.82
CA ARG A 46 -11.34 2.64 5.26
C ARG A 46 -10.16 2.07 6.06
N VAL A 47 -8.94 2.50 5.75
CA VAL A 47 -7.74 2.07 6.47
C VAL A 47 -7.61 2.83 7.77
N LEU A 48 -8.01 4.11 7.79
CA LEU A 48 -8.04 4.92 9.01
C LEU A 48 -8.96 4.30 10.06
N GLU A 49 -10.20 3.99 9.69
CA GLU A 49 -11.18 3.32 10.56
C GLU A 49 -10.62 2.02 11.15
N MET A 50 -10.02 1.17 10.30
CA MET A 50 -9.37 -0.07 10.75
C MET A 50 -8.22 0.22 11.72
N LEU A 51 -7.36 1.22 11.44
CA LEU A 51 -6.22 1.55 12.30
C LEU A 51 -6.68 2.14 13.64
N GLN A 52 -7.74 2.93 13.66
CA GLN A 52 -8.34 3.45 14.89
C GLN A 52 -8.82 2.30 15.79
N GLY A 53 -9.59 1.35 15.26
CA GLY A 53 -10.02 0.19 16.02
C GLY A 53 -8.85 -0.68 16.52
N LEU A 54 -7.80 -0.87 15.72
CA LEU A 54 -6.60 -1.57 16.15
C LEU A 54 -5.82 -0.78 17.23
N HIS A 55 -5.87 0.55 17.21
CA HIS A 55 -5.17 1.40 18.16
C HIS A 55 -5.81 1.34 19.57
N GLU A 56 -7.13 1.22 19.66
CA GLU A 56 -7.85 1.06 20.91
C GLU A 56 -7.41 -0.20 21.67
N CYS A 57 -7.07 -1.27 20.93
CA CYS A 57 -6.65 -2.55 21.46
C CYS A 57 -5.14 -2.78 21.38
N LYS A 58 -4.33 -1.73 21.21
CA LYS A 58 -2.89 -1.90 21.01
C LYS A 58 -2.20 -2.48 22.23
N VAL A 59 -1.44 -3.55 22.02
CA VAL A 59 -0.63 -4.24 23.03
C VAL A 59 0.85 -4.31 22.66
N SER A 60 1.23 -3.72 21.54
CA SER A 60 2.59 -3.79 20.98
C SER A 60 2.95 -2.49 20.28
N LYS A 61 4.26 -2.26 20.08
CA LYS A 61 4.77 -1.21 19.20
C LYS A 61 4.36 -1.43 17.74
N GLN A 62 4.31 -2.67 17.27
CA GLN A 62 3.89 -3.03 15.92
C GLN A 62 2.37 -2.93 15.76
N VAL A 63 1.95 -2.47 14.58
CA VAL A 63 0.53 -2.35 14.22
C VAL A 63 -0.09 -3.73 13.96
N PHE A 64 0.60 -4.59 13.22
CA PHE A 64 0.09 -5.90 12.83
C PHE A 64 0.78 -7.03 13.60
N LEU A 65 -0.04 -7.87 14.23
CA LEU A 65 0.39 -9.01 15.03
C LEU A 65 -0.24 -10.30 14.51
N SER A 66 0.45 -11.42 14.73
CA SER A 66 -0.12 -12.76 14.57
C SER A 66 0.06 -13.51 15.89
N ASN A 67 -1.05 -13.96 16.49
CA ASN A 67 -1.04 -14.60 17.82
C ASN A 67 -0.29 -13.77 18.87
N GLY A 68 -0.53 -12.45 18.91
CA GLY A 68 0.11 -11.51 19.83
C GLY A 68 1.59 -11.20 19.55
N LYS A 69 2.18 -11.74 18.48
CA LYS A 69 3.58 -11.53 18.11
C LYS A 69 3.73 -10.73 16.83
N PRO A 70 4.76 -9.88 16.70
CA PRO A 70 5.06 -9.16 15.47
C PRO A 70 5.24 -10.08 14.26
N ILE A 71 4.63 -9.71 13.15
CA ILE A 71 4.78 -10.45 11.88
C ILE A 71 6.09 -10.02 11.24
N LYS A 72 7.08 -10.92 11.20
CA LYS A 72 8.40 -10.63 10.61
C LYS A 72 8.45 -10.86 9.10
N ILE A 73 7.79 -11.91 8.64
CA ILE A 73 7.82 -12.34 7.23
C ILE A 73 6.44 -12.81 6.77
N PHE A 74 6.21 -12.69 5.48
CA PHE A 74 4.98 -13.18 4.83
C PHE A 74 5.12 -14.68 4.52
N SER A 75 4.91 -15.52 5.52
CA SER A 75 5.07 -16.97 5.42
C SER A 75 4.05 -17.70 6.29
N GLY A 76 4.11 -19.04 6.31
CA GLY A 76 3.26 -19.86 7.15
C GLY A 76 1.77 -19.61 6.94
N ASN A 77 1.04 -19.44 8.05
CA ASN A 77 -0.42 -19.24 8.01
C ASN A 77 -0.84 -18.00 7.19
N LEU A 78 -0.09 -16.91 7.25
CA LEU A 78 -0.43 -15.69 6.51
C LEU A 78 -0.34 -15.93 4.99
N LYS A 79 0.73 -16.61 4.53
CA LYS A 79 0.87 -17.01 3.13
C LYS A 79 -0.24 -17.97 2.72
N ARG A 80 -0.55 -18.98 3.53
CA ARG A 80 -1.62 -19.95 3.27
C ARG A 80 -2.99 -19.26 3.15
N LEU A 81 -3.31 -18.33 4.05
CA LEU A 81 -4.57 -17.57 3.97
C LEU A 81 -4.64 -16.71 2.71
N TRP A 82 -3.52 -16.10 2.31
CA TRP A 82 -3.43 -15.37 1.06
C TRP A 82 -3.72 -16.27 -0.14
N ASP A 83 -3.05 -17.42 -0.24
CA ASP A 83 -3.22 -18.35 -1.36
C ASP A 83 -4.66 -18.87 -1.44
N LEU A 84 -5.29 -19.14 -0.29
CA LEU A 84 -6.71 -19.51 -0.24
C LEU A 84 -7.63 -18.38 -0.72
N ALA A 85 -7.34 -17.13 -0.34
CA ALA A 85 -8.12 -15.98 -0.77
C ALA A 85 -8.02 -15.79 -2.29
N VAL A 86 -6.81 -15.84 -2.85
CA VAL A 86 -6.56 -15.73 -4.30
C VAL A 86 -7.29 -16.84 -5.05
N LYS A 87 -7.18 -18.09 -4.57
CA LYS A 87 -7.88 -19.25 -5.18
C LYS A 87 -9.39 -19.05 -5.18
N LYS A 88 -9.98 -18.60 -4.05
CA LYS A 88 -11.42 -18.36 -3.94
C LYS A 88 -11.92 -17.21 -4.82
N SER A 89 -11.04 -16.25 -5.10
CA SER A 89 -11.38 -15.07 -5.92
C SER A 89 -11.15 -15.30 -7.41
N GLU A 90 -10.67 -16.48 -7.80
CA GLU A 90 -10.40 -16.87 -9.20
C GLU A 90 -9.46 -15.91 -9.95
N LEU A 91 -8.55 -15.25 -9.20
CA LEU A 91 -7.65 -14.22 -9.74
C LEU A 91 -6.38 -14.79 -10.41
N GLY A 92 -6.29 -16.12 -10.58
CA GLY A 92 -5.10 -16.74 -11.15
C GLY A 92 -3.84 -16.48 -10.35
N ASP A 93 -2.75 -16.09 -11.02
CA ASP A 93 -1.44 -15.84 -10.41
C ASP A 93 -1.30 -14.50 -9.69
N PHE A 94 -2.39 -14.02 -9.06
CA PHE A 94 -2.41 -12.73 -8.38
C PHE A 94 -1.52 -12.74 -7.13
N THR A 95 -0.53 -11.85 -7.10
CA THR A 95 0.42 -11.74 -6.00
C THR A 95 0.06 -10.64 -5.01
N PHE A 96 0.61 -10.69 -3.81
CA PHE A 96 0.43 -9.58 -2.84
C PHE A 96 0.95 -8.24 -3.40
N HIS A 97 1.94 -8.27 -4.28
CA HIS A 97 2.48 -7.06 -4.92
C HIS A 97 1.48 -6.44 -5.91
N ASP A 98 0.59 -7.24 -6.48
CA ASP A 98 -0.42 -6.73 -7.41
C ASP A 98 -1.46 -5.86 -6.71
N LEU A 99 -1.72 -6.05 -5.41
CA LEU A 99 -2.51 -5.10 -4.63
C LEU A 99 -1.93 -3.68 -4.67
N ARG A 100 -0.61 -3.56 -4.62
CA ARG A 100 0.05 -2.27 -4.75
C ARG A 100 -0.05 -1.70 -6.17
N ARG A 101 -0.02 -2.56 -7.20
CA ARG A 101 -0.28 -2.16 -8.59
C ARG A 101 -1.69 -1.60 -8.73
N CYS A 102 -2.68 -2.27 -8.15
CA CYS A 102 -4.06 -1.77 -8.12
C CYS A 102 -4.14 -0.40 -7.45
N ALA A 103 -3.49 -0.21 -6.29
CA ALA A 103 -3.49 1.09 -5.61
C ALA A 103 -2.91 2.22 -6.46
N ILE A 104 -1.79 1.98 -7.14
CA ILE A 104 -1.15 2.96 -8.04
C ILE A 104 -2.09 3.29 -9.19
N ASN A 105 -2.70 2.28 -9.81
CA ASN A 105 -3.64 2.49 -10.90
C ASN A 105 -4.91 3.25 -10.43
N ASN A 106 -5.44 2.91 -9.27
CA ASN A 106 -6.59 3.61 -8.70
C ASN A 106 -6.29 5.09 -8.40
N LEU A 107 -5.11 5.42 -7.88
CA LEU A 107 -4.67 6.81 -7.69
C LEU A 107 -4.58 7.56 -9.03
N ARG A 108 -4.08 6.90 -10.07
CA ARG A 108 -4.01 7.45 -11.42
C ARG A 108 -5.41 7.73 -11.99
N LEU A 109 -6.31 6.75 -11.90
CA LEU A 109 -7.70 6.88 -12.36
C LEU A 109 -8.47 7.95 -11.58
N ALA A 110 -8.10 8.17 -10.31
CA ALA A 110 -8.64 9.26 -9.49
C ALA A 110 -8.04 10.65 -9.85
N GLY A 111 -7.18 10.75 -10.87
CA GLY A 111 -6.62 12.00 -11.36
C GLY A 111 -5.39 12.50 -10.60
N SER A 112 -4.79 11.69 -9.74
CA SER A 112 -3.52 12.06 -9.08
C SER A 112 -2.40 12.15 -10.10
N ASP A 113 -1.58 13.19 -10.02
CA ASP A 113 -0.41 13.33 -10.90
C ASP A 113 0.68 12.28 -10.61
N HIS A 114 1.53 12.03 -11.60
CA HIS A 114 2.54 10.99 -11.52
C HIS A 114 3.56 11.20 -10.41
N PHE A 115 3.97 12.44 -10.13
CA PHE A 115 4.96 12.74 -9.08
C PHE A 115 4.37 12.50 -7.70
N THR A 116 3.10 12.87 -7.49
CA THR A 116 2.36 12.56 -6.26
C THR A 116 2.26 11.05 -6.05
N ILE A 117 1.88 10.28 -7.07
CA ILE A 117 1.80 8.81 -6.96
C ILE A 117 3.19 8.21 -6.68
N MET A 118 4.23 8.68 -7.34
CA MET A 118 5.61 8.25 -7.09
C MET A 118 6.07 8.57 -5.67
N SER A 119 5.70 9.74 -5.13
CA SER A 119 6.00 10.14 -3.77
C SER A 119 5.32 9.21 -2.75
N ILE A 120 4.04 8.89 -2.93
CA ILE A 120 3.27 7.96 -2.09
C ILE A 120 3.85 6.55 -2.18
N SER A 121 4.04 6.05 -3.39
CA SER A 121 4.50 4.69 -3.63
C SER A 121 6.00 4.50 -3.38
N GLY A 122 6.82 5.55 -3.45
CA GLY A 122 8.28 5.50 -3.28
C GLY A 122 9.00 4.86 -4.48
N HIS A 123 8.54 5.14 -5.70
CA HIS A 123 9.28 4.86 -6.93
C HIS A 123 10.31 5.95 -7.18
N LYS A 124 11.56 5.54 -7.44
CA LYS A 124 12.68 6.48 -7.66
C LYS A 124 12.70 7.06 -9.07
N THR A 125 12.25 6.30 -10.04
CA THR A 125 12.36 6.66 -11.46
C THR A 125 11.02 6.49 -12.17
N THR A 126 10.80 7.33 -13.16
CA THR A 126 9.64 7.24 -14.05
C THR A 126 9.64 5.95 -14.87
N SER A 127 10.81 5.40 -15.20
CA SER A 127 10.93 4.13 -15.93
C SER A 127 10.34 2.95 -15.16
N VAL A 128 10.57 2.88 -13.86
CA VAL A 128 9.94 1.87 -12.99
C VAL A 128 8.45 2.13 -12.86
N PHE A 129 8.05 3.40 -12.75
CA PHE A 129 6.65 3.80 -12.64
C PHE A 129 5.85 3.51 -13.93
N LYS A 130 6.43 3.68 -15.10
CA LYS A 130 5.79 3.38 -16.42
C LYS A 130 5.21 1.97 -16.50
N ARG A 131 5.79 0.99 -15.82
CA ARG A 131 5.24 -0.39 -15.75
C ARG A 131 3.85 -0.48 -15.11
N TYR A 132 3.45 0.53 -14.37
CA TYR A 132 2.15 0.62 -13.70
C TYR A 132 1.19 1.58 -14.40
N ASN A 133 1.68 2.31 -15.41
CA ASN A 133 0.91 3.30 -16.15
C ASN A 133 0.45 2.69 -17.50
N VAL A 134 -0.52 1.80 -17.42
CA VAL A 134 -1.18 1.25 -18.62
C VAL A 134 -2.30 2.21 -18.99
N ILE A 135 -2.09 2.99 -20.05
CA ILE A 135 -3.12 3.88 -20.63
C ILE A 135 -4.00 3.04 -21.54
N THR A 136 -5.30 3.07 -21.30
CA THR A 136 -6.28 2.36 -22.12
C THR A 136 -6.75 3.24 -23.30
N GLU A 137 -7.29 2.62 -24.35
CA GLU A 137 -7.91 3.37 -25.46
C GLU A 137 -9.07 4.26 -24.99
N GLU A 138 -9.81 3.82 -23.99
CA GLU A 138 -10.92 4.58 -23.40
C GLU A 138 -10.41 5.87 -22.74
N GLU A 139 -9.28 5.80 -22.05
CA GLU A 139 -8.63 7.00 -21.49
C GLU A 139 -8.14 7.95 -22.57
N LEU A 140 -7.59 7.43 -23.67
CA LEU A 140 -7.18 8.26 -24.80
C LEU A 140 -8.38 8.95 -25.47
N ARG A 141 -9.52 8.29 -25.58
CA ARG A 141 -10.77 8.88 -26.11
C ARG A 141 -11.37 9.94 -25.18
N SER A 142 -11.08 9.88 -23.89
CA SER A 142 -11.57 10.85 -22.90
C SER A 142 -10.83 12.18 -22.88
N VAL A 143 -9.76 12.34 -23.67
CA VAL A 143 -8.98 13.58 -23.76
C VAL A 143 -9.85 14.72 -24.22
N ARG A 144 -9.93 15.77 -23.41
CA ARG A 144 -10.63 17.02 -23.76
C ARG A 144 -9.65 17.96 -24.44
N TRP A 145 -9.90 18.23 -25.71
CA TRP A 145 -9.19 19.25 -26.45
C TRP A 145 -9.72 20.63 -26.06
N ARG A 146 -8.82 21.57 -25.78
CA ARG A 146 -9.16 22.99 -25.52
C ARG A 146 -9.09 23.76 -26.83
#